data_3561b64571443c398db5231bda3c0236
#
_entry.id   3561b64571443c398db5231bda3c0236
#
_cell.length_a   1.000
_cell.length_b   1.000
_cell.length_c   1.000
_cell.angle_alpha   90.00
_cell.angle_beta   90.00
_cell.angle_gamma   90.00
#
_symmetry.space_group_name_H-M   'P 1'
#
loop_
_entity.id
_entity.type
_entity.pdbx_description
1 polymer ?
#
loop_
_entity_poly.entity_id
_entity_poly.type
_entity_poly.pdbx_seq_one_letter_code
_entity_poly.pdbx_strand_id
1 'polypeptide(L)'
;IVGSVCSTSYLHFTSSHSNELYVYNWGEYIDESVIDEFEAETGIHVTYDLFETNEEMYPVIEAGAVSYDAVCPSDYMIQKMVENGLLAEINFENVPNIANIDPVYLEKSKAFDPENRYSVPYTWGTVGIIYNVQKLEELGVPAPTKWSDLWDERLKGEILMQDSVRDAFMVALKELGYSMN
;
A
#
# COMPACT_ATOMS: atom_id res chain seq x y z
N ILE A 1 -27.39 6.81 40.39
CA ILE A 1 -26.37 5.97 39.72
C ILE A 1 -26.98 5.55 38.40
N VAL A 2 -26.65 6.27 37.34
CA VAL A 2 -27.08 5.94 35.99
C VAL A 2 -25.86 5.31 35.28
N GLY A 3 -25.89 4.00 35.13
CA GLY A 3 -24.92 3.28 34.35
C GLY A 3 -25.16 3.52 32.86
N SER A 4 -24.25 4.23 32.22
CA SER A 4 -24.19 4.35 30.76
C SER A 4 -23.71 3.01 30.20
N VAL A 5 -24.62 2.24 29.61
CA VAL A 5 -24.29 1.09 28.78
C VAL A 5 -23.86 1.64 27.43
N CYS A 6 -22.55 1.65 27.19
CA CYS A 6 -22.01 1.88 25.86
C CYS A 6 -22.39 0.66 25.00
N SER A 7 -23.49 0.74 24.26
CA SER A 7 -23.84 -0.24 23.27
C SER A 7 -22.92 0.00 22.06
N THR A 8 -21.95 -0.85 21.89
CA THR A 8 -21.21 -0.99 20.63
C THR A 8 -22.22 -1.45 19.59
N SER A 9 -22.81 -0.50 18.90
CA SER A 9 -23.64 -0.78 17.75
C SER A 9 -22.73 -1.28 16.64
N TYR A 10 -22.58 -2.60 16.54
CA TYR A 10 -22.19 -3.19 15.28
C TYR A 10 -23.30 -2.86 14.29
N LEU A 11 -23.07 -1.87 13.47
CA LEU A 11 -23.87 -1.66 12.28
C LEU A 11 -23.58 -2.86 11.38
N HIS A 12 -24.36 -3.93 11.55
CA HIS A 12 -24.58 -4.87 10.48
C HIS A 12 -25.27 -4.07 9.37
N PHE A 13 -24.49 -3.56 8.44
CA PHE A 13 -25.01 -3.28 7.12
C PHE A 13 -25.39 -4.64 6.52
N THR A 14 -26.66 -5.01 6.68
CA THR A 14 -27.25 -5.90 5.70
C THR A 14 -27.30 -5.10 4.42
N SER A 15 -26.29 -5.26 3.57
CA SER A 15 -26.27 -4.73 2.24
C SER A 15 -27.53 -5.28 1.54
N SER A 16 -28.52 -4.42 1.36
CA SER A 16 -29.41 -4.59 0.24
C SER A 16 -28.50 -4.65 -0.98
N HIS A 17 -28.39 -5.77 -1.64
CA HIS A 17 -27.58 -6.07 -2.81
C HIS A 17 -27.36 -4.84 -3.71
N SER A 18 -26.45 -3.97 -3.35
CA SER A 18 -25.87 -3.05 -4.30
C SER A 18 -24.82 -3.88 -5.05
N ASN A 19 -25.01 -4.06 -6.35
CA ASN A 19 -24.00 -4.63 -7.22
C ASN A 19 -22.87 -3.61 -7.40
N GLU A 20 -22.31 -3.12 -6.30
CA GLU A 20 -21.29 -2.08 -6.25
C GLU A 20 -20.15 -2.55 -5.37
N LEU A 21 -18.92 -2.36 -5.84
CA LEU A 21 -17.67 -2.65 -5.15
C LEU A 21 -16.83 -1.37 -5.10
N TYR A 22 -16.46 -0.96 -3.90
CA TYR A 22 -15.63 0.24 -3.66
C TYR A 22 -14.18 -0.18 -3.42
N VAL A 23 -13.30 0.24 -4.34
CA VAL A 23 -11.87 -0.08 -4.30
C VAL A 23 -11.05 1.20 -4.15
N TYR A 24 -10.09 1.21 -3.24
CA TYR A 24 -9.19 2.33 -3.01
C TYR A 24 -7.74 1.89 -3.22
N ASN A 25 -7.11 2.40 -4.27
CA ASN A 25 -5.80 1.92 -4.71
C ASN A 25 -4.88 3.08 -5.13
N TRP A 26 -3.62 2.76 -5.38
CA TRP A 26 -2.64 3.66 -5.98
C TRP A 26 -3.01 3.98 -7.43
N GLY A 27 -2.60 5.17 -7.90
CA GLY A 27 -2.63 5.46 -9.32
C GLY A 27 -1.76 4.48 -10.12
N GLU A 28 -2.21 4.12 -11.31
CA GLU A 28 -1.46 3.28 -12.27
C GLU A 28 -1.12 1.84 -11.78
N TYR A 29 -1.79 1.33 -10.75
CA TYR A 29 -1.58 -0.04 -10.25
C TYR A 29 -2.48 -1.09 -10.89
N ILE A 30 -3.38 -0.71 -11.76
CA ILE A 30 -4.26 -1.59 -12.52
C ILE A 30 -4.41 -1.08 -13.96
N ASP A 31 -4.56 -1.97 -14.90
CA ASP A 31 -5.07 -1.64 -16.23
C ASP A 31 -6.59 -1.48 -16.11
N GLU A 32 -7.11 -0.30 -16.44
CA GLU A 32 -8.55 0.00 -16.31
C GLU A 32 -9.44 -0.96 -17.10
N SER A 33 -8.92 -1.56 -18.19
CA SER A 33 -9.66 -2.57 -18.95
C SER A 33 -10.02 -3.80 -18.12
N VAL A 34 -9.24 -4.10 -17.06
CA VAL A 34 -9.53 -5.21 -16.12
C VAL A 34 -10.79 -4.91 -15.30
N ILE A 35 -11.06 -3.65 -15.01
CA ILE A 35 -12.28 -3.23 -14.31
C ILE A 35 -13.47 -3.47 -15.21
N ASP A 36 -13.39 -3.04 -16.48
CA ASP A 36 -14.46 -3.24 -17.47
C ASP A 36 -14.75 -4.74 -17.69
N GLU A 37 -13.70 -5.57 -17.76
CA GLU A 37 -13.84 -7.03 -17.87
C GLU A 37 -14.54 -7.62 -16.63
N PHE A 38 -14.12 -7.21 -15.44
CA PHE A 38 -14.73 -7.67 -14.18
C PHE A 38 -16.22 -7.28 -14.12
N GLU A 39 -16.56 -6.05 -14.45
CA GLU A 39 -17.94 -5.58 -14.50
C GLU A 39 -18.78 -6.36 -15.52
N ALA A 40 -18.22 -6.62 -16.71
CA ALA A 40 -18.91 -7.38 -17.75
C ALA A 40 -19.12 -8.85 -17.36
N GLU A 41 -18.19 -9.46 -16.63
CA GLU A 41 -18.27 -10.86 -16.21
C GLU A 41 -19.19 -11.05 -15.01
N THR A 42 -19.13 -10.14 -14.05
CA THR A 42 -19.82 -10.30 -12.75
C THR A 42 -21.14 -9.54 -12.65
N GLY A 43 -21.32 -8.49 -13.44
CA GLY A 43 -22.42 -7.54 -13.29
C GLY A 43 -22.30 -6.66 -12.04
N ILE A 44 -21.14 -6.62 -11.39
CA ILE A 44 -20.82 -5.77 -10.24
C ILE A 44 -20.17 -4.50 -10.75
N HIS A 45 -20.73 -3.35 -10.41
CA HIS A 45 -20.13 -2.06 -10.74
C HIS A 45 -18.99 -1.72 -9.77
N VAL A 46 -17.85 -1.24 -10.28
CA VAL A 46 -16.67 -0.90 -9.48
C VAL A 46 -16.49 0.60 -9.40
N THR A 47 -16.60 1.14 -8.19
CA THR A 47 -16.13 2.50 -7.90
C THR A 47 -14.66 2.42 -7.48
N TYR A 48 -13.78 2.96 -8.34
CA TYR A 48 -12.34 2.86 -8.17
C TYR A 48 -11.75 4.22 -7.84
N ASP A 49 -11.39 4.43 -6.58
CA ASP A 49 -10.80 5.65 -6.07
C ASP A 49 -9.28 5.52 -5.94
N LEU A 50 -8.57 6.64 -6.10
CA LEU A 50 -7.13 6.70 -6.10
C LEU A 50 -6.59 7.49 -4.91
N PHE A 51 -5.40 7.11 -4.42
CA PHE A 51 -4.61 7.88 -3.48
C PHE A 51 -3.14 7.94 -3.91
N GLU A 52 -2.43 8.96 -3.46
CA GLU A 52 -1.03 9.20 -3.79
C GLU A 52 -0.08 8.72 -2.69
N THR A 53 -0.53 8.74 -1.42
CA THR A 53 0.29 8.32 -0.28
C THR A 53 -0.52 7.53 0.74
N ASN A 54 0.14 6.65 1.50
CA ASN A 54 -0.51 5.94 2.62
C ASN A 54 -1.01 6.93 3.69
N GLU A 55 -0.34 8.06 3.84
CA GLU A 55 -0.65 9.11 4.81
C GLU A 55 -1.93 9.86 4.45
N GLU A 56 -2.29 9.95 3.17
CA GLU A 56 -3.59 10.46 2.71
C GLU A 56 -4.69 9.41 2.83
N MET A 57 -4.40 8.18 2.46
CA MET A 57 -5.36 7.08 2.46
C MET A 57 -5.82 6.74 3.89
N TYR A 58 -4.89 6.63 4.84
CA TYR A 58 -5.17 6.15 6.19
C TYR A 58 -6.26 6.97 6.92
N PRO A 59 -6.21 8.32 6.97
CA PRO A 59 -7.25 9.11 7.63
C PRO A 59 -8.64 8.95 6.99
N VAL A 60 -8.72 8.69 5.68
CA VAL A 60 -9.98 8.46 4.98
C VAL A 60 -10.63 7.16 5.47
N ILE A 61 -9.84 6.10 5.58
CA ILE A 61 -10.30 4.80 6.10
C ILE A 61 -10.67 4.94 7.60
N GLU A 62 -9.82 5.59 8.39
CA GLU A 62 -10.04 5.76 9.83
C GLU A 62 -11.31 6.58 10.12
N ALA A 63 -11.59 7.59 9.32
CA ALA A 63 -12.80 8.39 9.46
C ALA A 63 -14.08 7.62 9.13
N GLY A 64 -14.00 6.56 8.33
CA GLY A 64 -15.13 5.72 7.96
C GLY A 64 -16.25 6.45 7.19
N ALA A 65 -15.93 7.57 6.54
CA ALA A 65 -16.90 8.35 5.78
C ALA A 65 -17.30 7.65 4.48
N VAL A 66 -16.42 6.87 3.92
CA VAL A 66 -16.65 5.95 2.79
C VAL A 66 -16.31 4.56 3.27
N SER A 67 -17.17 3.59 2.98
CA SER A 67 -16.91 2.18 3.27
C SER A 67 -16.32 1.54 2.02
N TYR A 68 -15.01 1.38 2.02
CA TYR A 68 -14.33 0.63 0.97
C TYR A 68 -14.38 -0.87 1.25
N ASP A 69 -14.62 -1.66 0.19
CA ASP A 69 -14.60 -3.12 0.25
C ASP A 69 -13.18 -3.68 0.12
N ALA A 70 -12.34 -2.98 -0.65
CA ALA A 70 -10.93 -3.32 -0.80
C ALA A 70 -10.06 -2.06 -0.79
N VAL A 71 -8.92 -2.15 -0.10
CA VAL A 71 -7.89 -1.10 -0.07
C VAL A 71 -6.52 -1.74 -0.32
N CYS A 72 -5.65 -1.05 -1.06
CA CYS A 72 -4.31 -1.53 -1.40
C CYS A 72 -3.21 -0.68 -0.76
N PRO A 73 -2.99 -0.73 0.56
CA PRO A 73 -1.92 0.00 1.23
C PRO A 73 -0.56 -0.69 1.08
N SER A 74 0.49 0.01 1.45
CA SER A 74 1.80 -0.62 1.67
C SER A 74 1.78 -1.51 2.90
N ASP A 75 2.70 -2.44 2.95
CA ASP A 75 2.84 -3.45 3.99
C ASP A 75 2.86 -2.89 5.43
N TYR A 76 3.68 -1.88 5.71
CA TYR A 76 3.73 -1.24 7.03
C TYR A 76 2.41 -0.59 7.44
N MET A 77 1.63 -0.12 6.47
CA MET A 77 0.32 0.47 6.72
C MET A 77 -0.72 -0.61 7.01
N ILE A 78 -0.60 -1.80 6.37
CA ILE A 78 -1.41 -2.98 6.72
C ILE A 78 -1.24 -3.30 8.21
N GLN A 79 -0.01 -3.38 8.69
CA GLN A 79 0.25 -3.62 10.12
C GLN A 79 -0.47 -2.61 11.00
N LYS A 80 -0.33 -1.32 10.71
CA LYS A 80 -0.99 -0.24 11.45
C LYS A 80 -2.51 -0.37 11.42
N MET A 81 -3.08 -0.70 10.27
CA MET A 81 -4.54 -0.86 10.11
C MET A 81 -5.07 -2.09 10.86
N VAL A 82 -4.32 -3.19 10.90
CA VAL A 82 -4.64 -4.38 11.71
C VAL A 82 -4.62 -4.03 13.20
N GLU A 83 -3.58 -3.36 13.67
CA GLU A 83 -3.43 -2.95 15.07
C GLU A 83 -4.57 -2.02 15.53
N ASN A 84 -5.10 -1.20 14.62
CA ASN A 84 -6.21 -0.29 14.89
C ASN A 84 -7.61 -0.88 14.55
N GLY A 85 -7.68 -2.16 14.15
CA GLY A 85 -8.94 -2.86 13.90
C GLY A 85 -9.73 -2.30 12.71
N LEU A 86 -9.04 -1.77 11.70
CA LEU A 86 -9.64 -1.15 10.52
C LEU A 86 -9.89 -2.14 9.38
N LEU A 87 -9.32 -3.36 9.47
CA LEU A 87 -9.43 -4.38 8.44
C LEU A 87 -10.32 -5.54 8.90
N ALA A 88 -11.12 -6.06 7.99
CA ALA A 88 -11.89 -7.27 8.19
C ALA A 88 -11.04 -8.50 7.82
N GLU A 89 -11.26 -9.62 8.53
CA GLU A 89 -10.62 -10.88 8.18
C GLU A 89 -11.16 -11.40 6.84
N ILE A 90 -10.25 -11.92 6.02
CA ILE A 90 -10.58 -12.50 4.73
C ILE A 90 -11.06 -13.93 4.92
N ASN A 91 -12.23 -14.27 4.38
CA ASN A 91 -12.63 -15.64 4.24
C ASN A 91 -11.99 -16.27 3.00
N PHE A 92 -10.88 -16.97 3.20
CA PHE A 92 -10.10 -17.58 2.11
C PHE A 92 -10.83 -18.72 1.40
N GLU A 93 -11.91 -19.25 1.94
CA GLU A 93 -12.76 -20.20 1.20
C GLU A 93 -13.37 -19.55 -0.05
N ASN A 94 -13.57 -18.23 0.02
CA ASN A 94 -14.09 -17.43 -1.10
C ASN A 94 -12.99 -16.87 -2.03
N VAL A 95 -11.71 -17.14 -1.73
CA VAL A 95 -10.56 -16.60 -2.46
C VAL A 95 -9.67 -17.73 -3.00
N PRO A 96 -10.19 -18.64 -3.85
CA PRO A 96 -9.42 -19.79 -4.33
C PRO A 96 -8.18 -19.40 -5.13
N ASN A 97 -8.19 -18.23 -5.76
CA ASN A 97 -7.09 -17.71 -6.55
C ASN A 97 -5.85 -17.33 -5.71
N ILE A 98 -5.94 -17.36 -4.36
CA ILE A 98 -4.77 -17.24 -3.48
C ILE A 98 -3.69 -18.28 -3.84
N ALA A 99 -4.09 -19.43 -4.37
CA ALA A 99 -3.19 -20.49 -4.83
C ALA A 99 -2.28 -20.06 -5.99
N ASN A 100 -2.60 -18.96 -6.69
CA ASN A 100 -1.79 -18.39 -7.76
C ASN A 100 -0.67 -17.47 -7.24
N ILE A 101 -0.71 -17.09 -5.95
CA ILE A 101 0.33 -16.27 -5.33
C ILE A 101 1.51 -17.16 -4.97
N ASP A 102 2.71 -16.76 -5.39
CA ASP A 102 3.93 -17.49 -5.01
C ASP A 102 4.07 -17.49 -3.48
N PRO A 103 4.25 -18.66 -2.86
CA PRO A 103 4.36 -18.79 -1.40
C PRO A 103 5.42 -17.90 -0.76
N VAL A 104 6.45 -17.51 -1.50
CA VAL A 104 7.49 -16.61 -0.98
C VAL A 104 6.95 -15.25 -0.59
N TYR A 105 5.95 -14.74 -1.31
CA TYR A 105 5.32 -13.45 -0.98
C TYR A 105 4.34 -13.56 0.17
N LEU A 106 3.63 -14.67 0.28
CA LEU A 106 2.79 -14.98 1.43
C LEU A 106 3.62 -15.13 2.71
N GLU A 107 4.81 -15.70 2.63
CA GLU A 107 5.71 -15.80 3.78
C GLU A 107 6.26 -14.41 4.17
N LYS A 108 6.62 -13.58 3.20
CA LYS A 108 7.11 -12.21 3.47
C LYS A 108 6.04 -11.32 4.09
N SER A 109 4.77 -11.43 3.68
CA SER A 109 3.67 -10.61 4.21
C SER A 109 3.36 -10.90 5.68
N LYS A 110 3.77 -12.06 6.22
CA LYS A 110 3.63 -12.38 7.65
C LYS A 110 4.39 -11.43 8.58
N ALA A 111 5.35 -10.67 8.07
CA ALA A 111 6.03 -9.63 8.84
C ALA A 111 5.07 -8.49 9.26
N PHE A 112 3.98 -8.30 8.56
CA PHE A 112 3.01 -7.22 8.73
C PHE A 112 1.60 -7.72 9.09
N ASP A 113 1.26 -8.92 8.62
CA ASP A 113 0.03 -9.67 8.89
C ASP A 113 0.42 -11.11 9.26
N PRO A 114 0.72 -11.41 10.53
CA PRO A 114 1.42 -12.63 10.96
C PRO A 114 0.80 -13.95 10.51
N GLU A 115 -0.51 -13.96 10.32
CA GLU A 115 -1.26 -15.13 9.88
C GLU A 115 -1.82 -15.00 8.47
N ASN A 116 -1.49 -13.89 7.76
CA ASN A 116 -2.10 -13.51 6.47
C ASN A 116 -3.63 -13.54 6.53
N ARG A 117 -4.21 -13.01 7.62
CA ARG A 117 -5.68 -13.06 7.83
C ARG A 117 -6.41 -11.90 7.17
N TYR A 118 -5.73 -10.78 6.99
CA TYR A 118 -6.33 -9.51 6.60
C TYR A 118 -5.89 -9.03 5.23
N SER A 119 -4.85 -9.64 4.65
CA SER A 119 -4.25 -9.16 3.41
C SER A 119 -3.81 -10.27 2.47
N VAL A 120 -3.76 -9.91 1.19
CA VAL A 120 -3.19 -10.73 0.12
C VAL A 120 -2.14 -9.89 -0.61
N PRO A 121 -0.90 -10.40 -0.82
CA PRO A 121 0.09 -9.69 -1.63
C PRO A 121 -0.43 -9.40 -3.03
N TYR A 122 -0.43 -8.12 -3.43
CA TYR A 122 -0.89 -7.68 -4.73
C TYR A 122 0.28 -7.42 -5.69
N THR A 123 1.22 -6.58 -5.26
CA THR A 123 2.40 -6.23 -6.04
C THR A 123 3.60 -6.01 -5.13
N TRP A 124 4.79 -6.02 -5.69
CA TRP A 124 6.01 -5.68 -4.98
C TRP A 124 6.93 -4.87 -5.88
N GLY A 125 7.82 -4.11 -5.28
CA GLY A 125 8.78 -3.31 -5.99
C GLY A 125 10.10 -3.19 -5.24
N THR A 126 11.04 -2.53 -5.88
CA THR A 126 12.32 -2.17 -5.29
C THR A 126 12.53 -0.68 -5.37
N VAL A 127 13.16 -0.11 -4.36
CA VAL A 127 13.61 1.27 -4.39
C VAL A 127 15.08 1.28 -4.81
N GLY A 128 15.43 2.17 -5.73
CA GLY A 128 16.78 2.27 -6.27
C GLY A 128 17.12 3.70 -6.71
N ILE A 129 18.35 3.88 -7.14
CA ILE A 129 18.86 5.15 -7.65
C ILE A 129 18.70 5.17 -9.17
N ILE A 130 17.93 6.11 -9.68
CA ILE A 130 17.86 6.42 -11.11
C ILE A 130 18.68 7.69 -11.33
N TYR A 131 19.53 7.69 -12.35
CA TYR A 131 20.39 8.82 -12.62
C TYR A 131 20.50 9.14 -14.12
N ASN A 132 20.74 10.41 -14.43
CA ASN A 132 21.03 10.87 -15.78
C ASN A 132 22.54 10.76 -16.02
N VAL A 133 22.96 9.89 -16.94
CA VAL A 133 24.38 9.62 -17.24
C VAL A 133 25.09 10.89 -17.70
N GLN A 134 24.50 11.66 -18.62
CA GLN A 134 25.11 12.87 -19.14
C GLN A 134 25.29 13.94 -18.05
N LYS A 135 24.31 14.07 -17.18
CA LYS A 135 24.41 15.01 -16.06
C LYS A 135 25.52 14.65 -15.07
N LEU A 136 25.71 13.38 -14.78
CA LEU A 136 26.80 12.93 -13.94
C LEU A 136 28.17 13.18 -14.57
N GLU A 137 28.30 12.99 -15.88
CA GLU A 137 29.52 13.28 -16.64
C GLU A 137 29.85 14.79 -16.58
N GLU A 138 28.86 15.67 -16.78
CA GLU A 138 29.00 17.13 -16.67
C GLU A 138 29.50 17.57 -15.28
N LEU A 139 29.00 16.92 -14.24
CA LEU A 139 29.35 17.19 -12.83
C LEU A 139 30.66 16.51 -12.43
N GLY A 140 31.21 15.64 -13.25
CA GLY A 140 32.37 14.83 -12.93
C GLY A 140 32.13 13.83 -11.77
N VAL A 141 30.88 13.38 -11.60
CA VAL A 141 30.47 12.43 -10.57
C VAL A 141 30.39 11.03 -11.20
N PRO A 142 31.00 10.00 -10.59
CA PRO A 142 30.84 8.62 -11.07
C PRO A 142 29.40 8.13 -10.88
N ALA A 143 29.00 7.11 -11.67
CA ALA A 143 27.72 6.45 -11.51
C ALA A 143 27.57 5.90 -10.07
N PRO A 144 26.46 6.19 -9.38
CA PRO A 144 26.25 5.74 -8.01
C PRO A 144 26.09 4.21 -7.96
N THR A 145 26.70 3.61 -6.96
CA THR A 145 26.70 2.15 -6.72
C THR A 145 26.14 1.79 -5.35
N LYS A 146 26.00 2.76 -4.48
CA LYS A 146 25.48 2.63 -3.11
C LYS A 146 24.79 3.92 -2.67
N TRP A 147 24.04 3.85 -1.59
CA TRP A 147 23.28 5.00 -1.08
C TRP A 147 24.16 6.18 -0.67
N SER A 148 25.33 5.94 -0.06
CA SER A 148 26.28 7.00 0.33
C SER A 148 26.77 7.86 -0.83
N ASP A 149 26.71 7.38 -2.06
CA ASP A 149 27.13 8.15 -3.22
C ASP A 149 26.21 9.36 -3.46
N LEU A 150 24.99 9.35 -2.90
CA LEU A 150 24.07 10.49 -2.94
C LEU A 150 24.50 11.69 -2.06
N TRP A 151 25.45 11.50 -1.13
CA TRP A 151 26.00 12.57 -0.28
C TRP A 151 27.19 13.29 -0.91
N ASP A 152 27.50 13.02 -2.18
CA ASP A 152 28.52 13.78 -2.90
C ASP A 152 28.10 15.25 -3.04
N GLU A 153 28.94 16.16 -2.56
CA GLU A 153 28.65 17.62 -2.55
C GLU A 153 28.36 18.18 -3.95
N ARG A 154 28.89 17.56 -5.00
CA ARG A 154 28.65 17.93 -6.40
C ARG A 154 27.20 17.69 -6.86
N LEU A 155 26.46 16.84 -6.13
CA LEU A 155 25.05 16.55 -6.37
C LEU A 155 24.12 17.51 -5.65
N LYS A 156 24.64 18.53 -4.96
CA LYS A 156 23.82 19.49 -4.22
C LYS A 156 22.84 20.22 -5.14
N GLY A 157 21.55 20.05 -4.88
CA GLY A 157 20.47 20.65 -5.67
C GLY A 157 20.11 19.88 -6.94
N GLU A 158 20.73 18.73 -7.18
CA GLU A 158 20.51 17.89 -8.37
C GLU A 158 19.78 16.56 -8.02
N ILE A 159 19.47 16.34 -6.75
CA ILE A 159 18.79 15.14 -6.29
C ILE A 159 17.29 15.40 -6.18
N LEU A 160 16.50 14.52 -6.79
CA LEU A 160 15.07 14.40 -6.55
C LEU A 160 14.82 13.22 -5.62
N MET A 161 14.05 13.46 -4.56
CA MET A 161 13.62 12.43 -3.62
C MET A 161 12.12 12.23 -3.78
N GLN A 162 11.67 10.98 -3.66
CA GLN A 162 10.23 10.69 -3.65
C GLN A 162 9.55 11.41 -2.49
N ASP A 163 8.37 11.94 -2.73
CA ASP A 163 7.48 12.52 -1.71
C ASP A 163 6.74 11.40 -0.96
N SER A 164 7.53 10.52 -0.36
CA SER A 164 7.10 9.41 0.48
C SER A 164 7.95 9.42 1.73
N VAL A 165 7.32 9.56 2.88
CA VAL A 165 8.00 9.59 4.18
C VAL A 165 8.85 8.34 4.36
N ARG A 166 8.28 7.17 4.09
CA ARG A 166 8.95 5.88 4.29
C ARG A 166 10.17 5.74 3.38
N ASP A 167 10.02 6.03 2.08
CA ASP A 167 11.10 5.86 1.11
C ASP A 167 12.23 6.87 1.31
N ALA A 168 11.89 8.11 1.66
CA ALA A 168 12.89 9.13 1.95
C ALA A 168 13.75 8.77 3.18
N PHE A 169 13.10 8.33 4.27
CA PHE A 169 13.84 7.86 5.45
C PHE A 169 14.61 6.56 5.20
N MET A 170 14.10 5.66 4.35
CA MET A 170 14.75 4.41 4.01
C MET A 170 16.16 4.63 3.47
N VAL A 171 16.37 5.62 2.60
CA VAL A 171 17.69 5.95 2.05
C VAL A 171 18.71 6.24 3.15
N ALA A 172 18.32 7.06 4.15
CA ALA A 172 19.18 7.38 5.29
C ALA A 172 19.39 6.17 6.21
N LEU A 173 18.33 5.40 6.49
CA LEU A 173 18.40 4.20 7.33
C LEU A 173 19.34 3.15 6.73
N LYS A 174 19.24 2.91 5.42
CA LYS A 174 20.10 1.95 4.72
C LYS A 174 21.56 2.39 4.73
N GLU A 175 21.86 3.68 4.58
CA GLU A 175 23.21 4.18 4.71
C GLU A 175 23.78 3.96 6.10
N LEU A 176 22.99 4.10 7.13
CA LEU A 176 23.37 3.88 8.53
C LEU A 176 23.36 2.39 8.94
N GLY A 177 23.01 1.48 8.02
CA GLY A 177 22.99 0.03 8.26
C GLY A 177 21.74 -0.47 8.98
N TYR A 178 20.69 0.34 9.06
CA TYR A 178 19.42 -0.06 9.67
C TYR A 178 18.48 -0.76 8.68
N SER A 179 17.53 -1.49 9.22
CA SER A 179 16.36 -1.96 8.46
C SER A 179 15.47 -0.77 8.09
N MET A 180 14.69 -0.91 7.03
CA MET A 180 13.62 0.02 6.69
C MET A 180 12.30 -0.32 7.44
N ASN A 181 12.28 -1.43 8.14
CA ASN A 181 11.18 -1.94 8.96
C ASN A 181 11.63 -2.09 10.40
#